data_977ac05f30ccfc60eeb601c3c270c282
#
_entry.id   977ac05f30ccfc60eeb601c3c270c282
#
_cell.length_a   1.000
_cell.length_b   1.000
_cell.length_c   1.000
_cell.angle_alpha   90.00
_cell.angle_beta   90.00
_cell.angle_gamma   90.00
#
_symmetry.space_group_name_H-M   'P 1'
#
loop_
_entity.id
_entity.type
_entity.pdbx_description
1 polymer ?
#
loop_
_entity_poly.entity_id
_entity_poly.type
_entity_poly.pdbx_seq_one_letter_code
_entity_poly.pdbx_strand_id
1 'polypeptide(L)'
;GDKVIHYLGGDQPYLPVDDGRYSTPAKLYEALRGSDALAISHHPGYPLDLHVPGTDWSSVETDVDRLAELWSMHGSAEGYDPADRPLRSVDSQNSVLNALKAGIRVGLVAGSDTHSARPCGSAREPLKYWGGLAAVWAESLTRRSIFEALWARRTYALTGARIVLEFSANG
;
A
#
# COMPACT_ATOMS: atom_id res chain seq x y z
N GLY A 1 -5.27 0.09 -10.72
CA GLY A 1 -3.91 -0.19 -10.25
C GLY A 1 -3.83 -1.48 -9.46
N ASP A 2 -2.62 -1.91 -9.22
CA ASP A 2 -2.35 -3.17 -8.54
C ASP A 2 -2.75 -3.13 -7.07
N LYS A 3 -3.17 -4.28 -6.56
CA LYS A 3 -3.58 -4.45 -5.17
C LYS A 3 -2.84 -5.63 -4.53
N VAL A 4 -2.28 -5.39 -3.37
CA VAL A 4 -1.74 -6.45 -2.52
C VAL A 4 -2.83 -6.88 -1.55
N ILE A 5 -3.14 -8.17 -1.52
CA ILE A 5 -4.20 -8.70 -0.67
C ILE A 5 -3.58 -9.41 0.54
N HIS A 6 -4.00 -8.99 1.71
CA HIS A 6 -3.63 -9.62 2.97
C HIS A 6 -4.82 -10.35 3.56
N TYR A 7 -4.64 -11.61 3.89
CA TYR A 7 -5.64 -12.45 4.54
C TYR A 7 -5.25 -12.75 5.99
N LEU A 8 -6.23 -12.74 6.88
CA LEU A 8 -6.03 -13.19 8.26
C LEU A 8 -5.79 -14.70 8.33
N GLY A 9 -6.56 -15.48 7.57
CA GLY A 9 -6.44 -16.94 7.52
C GLY A 9 -5.35 -17.44 6.58
N GLY A 10 -5.05 -18.73 6.64
CA GLY A 10 -4.30 -19.48 5.61
C GLY A 10 -5.23 -20.05 4.54
N ASP A 11 -4.64 -20.71 3.53
CA ASP A 11 -5.36 -21.41 2.45
C ASP A 11 -6.39 -20.55 1.70
N GLN A 12 -6.04 -19.29 1.49
CA GLN A 12 -6.88 -18.33 0.81
C GLN A 12 -6.68 -18.37 -0.71
N PRO A 13 -7.72 -18.02 -1.50
CA PRO A 13 -7.63 -18.06 -2.95
C PRO A 13 -6.63 -17.02 -3.48
N TYR A 14 -5.90 -17.41 -4.51
CA TYR A 14 -5.24 -16.46 -5.38
C TYR A 14 -6.27 -15.86 -6.34
N LEU A 15 -6.26 -14.53 -6.48
CA LEU A 15 -7.23 -13.75 -7.28
C LEU A 15 -6.48 -13.07 -8.44
N PRO A 16 -6.20 -13.79 -9.54
CA PRO A 16 -5.38 -13.26 -10.62
C PRO A 16 -6.16 -12.22 -11.46
N VAL A 17 -5.47 -11.19 -11.91
CA VAL A 17 -6.05 -10.07 -12.69
C VAL A 17 -6.53 -10.51 -14.08
N ASP A 18 -5.93 -11.55 -14.65
CA ASP A 18 -6.30 -12.14 -15.95
C ASP A 18 -7.56 -13.03 -15.87
N ASP A 19 -8.03 -13.35 -14.66
CA ASP A 19 -9.33 -13.94 -14.45
C ASP A 19 -10.43 -12.87 -14.52
N GLY A 20 -11.32 -12.96 -15.47
CA GLY A 20 -12.41 -12.00 -15.66
C GLY A 20 -13.29 -11.77 -14.42
N ARG A 21 -13.23 -12.65 -13.42
CA ARG A 21 -13.92 -12.51 -12.12
C ARG A 21 -13.29 -11.44 -11.23
N TYR A 22 -12.00 -11.11 -11.42
CA TYR A 22 -11.22 -10.21 -10.56
C TYR A 22 -10.53 -9.09 -11.33
N SER A 23 -10.80 -8.97 -12.63
CA SER A 23 -10.10 -8.12 -13.59
C SER A 23 -10.32 -6.61 -13.40
N THR A 24 -11.17 -6.21 -12.47
CA THR A 24 -11.38 -4.79 -12.11
C THR A 24 -11.39 -4.62 -10.59
N PRO A 25 -11.04 -3.42 -10.07
CA PRO A 25 -11.12 -3.16 -8.63
C PRO A 25 -12.48 -3.50 -8.03
N ALA A 26 -13.57 -3.11 -8.66
CA ALA A 26 -14.93 -3.38 -8.16
C ALA A 26 -15.20 -4.89 -8.01
N LYS A 27 -14.85 -5.69 -9.00
CA LYS A 27 -15.00 -7.16 -8.93
C LYS A 27 -14.11 -7.78 -7.86
N LEU A 28 -12.89 -7.28 -7.71
CA LEU A 28 -11.98 -7.72 -6.67
C LEU A 28 -12.55 -7.40 -5.28
N TYR A 29 -13.03 -6.18 -5.07
CA TYR A 29 -13.61 -5.79 -3.78
C TYR A 29 -14.87 -6.59 -3.45
N GLU A 30 -15.72 -6.85 -4.43
CA GLU A 30 -16.90 -7.72 -4.27
C GLU A 30 -16.48 -9.13 -3.80
N ALA A 31 -15.43 -9.70 -4.41
CA ALA A 31 -14.92 -11.02 -4.04
C ALA A 31 -14.29 -11.05 -2.63
N LEU A 32 -13.77 -9.92 -2.16
CA LEU A 32 -13.15 -9.82 -0.84
C LEU A 32 -14.13 -9.48 0.29
N ARG A 33 -15.31 -8.92 -0.05
CA ARG A 33 -16.31 -8.57 0.97
C ARG A 33 -16.78 -9.78 1.76
N GLY A 34 -16.86 -9.60 3.07
CA GLY A 34 -17.27 -10.67 3.99
C GLY A 34 -16.19 -11.71 4.26
N SER A 35 -15.00 -11.57 3.67
CA SER A 35 -13.82 -12.35 4.04
C SER A 35 -12.93 -11.59 5.03
N ASP A 36 -12.11 -12.31 5.77
CA ASP A 36 -11.06 -11.72 6.63
C ASP A 36 -9.86 -11.32 5.74
N ALA A 37 -10.09 -10.39 4.81
CA ALA A 37 -9.09 -9.89 3.87
C ALA A 37 -9.13 -8.37 3.77
N LEU A 38 -7.98 -7.76 3.52
CA LEU A 38 -7.87 -6.35 3.17
C LEU A 38 -7.00 -6.17 1.92
N ALA A 39 -7.29 -5.14 1.15
CA ALA A 39 -6.47 -4.71 0.04
C ALA A 39 -5.59 -3.52 0.43
N ILE A 40 -4.46 -3.42 -0.25
CA ILE A 40 -3.50 -2.31 -0.18
C ILE A 40 -3.30 -1.79 -1.60
N SER A 41 -3.57 -0.52 -1.83
CA SER A 41 -3.21 0.14 -3.09
C SER A 41 -1.69 0.18 -3.24
N HIS A 42 -1.17 -0.57 -4.21
CA HIS A 42 0.26 -0.72 -4.47
C HIS A 42 0.73 0.33 -5.48
N HIS A 43 1.90 0.94 -5.26
CA HIS A 43 2.50 2.06 -6.03
C HIS A 43 1.46 3.00 -6.69
N PRO A 44 0.55 3.55 -5.88
CA PRO A 44 -0.64 4.23 -6.41
C PRO A 44 -0.34 5.46 -7.27
N GLY A 45 0.82 6.09 -7.10
CA GLY A 45 1.19 7.33 -7.78
C GLY A 45 1.57 7.19 -9.26
N TYR A 46 1.59 5.99 -9.84
CA TYR A 46 1.83 5.84 -11.27
C TYR A 46 0.67 6.36 -12.13
N PRO A 47 0.94 6.86 -13.36
CA PRO A 47 -0.12 7.13 -14.33
C PRO A 47 -1.00 5.91 -14.61
N LEU A 48 -2.27 6.15 -14.91
CA LEU A 48 -3.24 5.07 -15.14
C LEU A 48 -3.02 4.33 -16.48
N ASP A 49 -2.34 4.95 -17.42
CA ASP A 49 -2.05 4.43 -18.77
C ASP A 49 -0.73 3.63 -18.87
N LEU A 50 -0.02 3.49 -17.75
CA LEU A 50 1.18 2.65 -17.73
C LEU A 50 0.82 1.15 -17.77
N HIS A 51 1.79 0.35 -18.23
CA HIS A 51 1.70 -1.11 -18.16
C HIS A 51 1.46 -1.63 -16.72
N VAL A 52 2.01 -0.92 -15.75
CA VAL A 52 1.74 -1.11 -14.32
C VAL A 52 1.05 0.17 -13.84
N PRO A 53 -0.30 0.21 -13.86
CA PRO A 53 -1.03 1.45 -13.62
C PRO A 53 -1.08 1.80 -12.14
N GLY A 54 -1.13 3.09 -11.86
CA GLY A 54 -1.43 3.63 -10.53
C GLY A 54 -2.87 3.40 -10.09
N THR A 55 -3.24 3.99 -8.98
CA THR A 55 -4.59 3.83 -8.43
C THR A 55 -5.52 4.95 -8.91
N ASP A 56 -6.60 4.56 -9.55
CA ASP A 56 -7.75 5.45 -9.72
C ASP A 56 -8.52 5.54 -8.39
N TRP A 57 -8.30 6.63 -7.67
CA TRP A 57 -8.88 6.85 -6.36
C TRP A 57 -10.41 6.97 -6.37
N SER A 58 -11.01 7.28 -7.52
CA SER A 58 -12.48 7.32 -7.64
C SER A 58 -13.12 5.95 -7.55
N SER A 59 -12.35 4.89 -7.83
CA SER A 59 -12.79 3.49 -7.79
C SER A 59 -12.46 2.78 -6.48
N VAL A 60 -11.81 3.45 -5.52
CA VAL A 60 -11.38 2.82 -4.27
C VAL A 60 -12.53 2.73 -3.26
N GLU A 61 -12.75 1.53 -2.76
CA GLU A 61 -13.72 1.23 -1.72
C GLU A 61 -13.01 0.98 -0.38
N THR A 62 -13.00 1.99 0.48
CA THR A 62 -12.18 2.02 1.70
C THR A 62 -12.66 1.11 2.82
N ASP A 63 -13.75 0.39 2.64
CA ASP A 63 -14.18 -0.73 3.49
C ASP A 63 -13.40 -2.03 3.20
N VAL A 64 -12.77 -2.14 2.02
CA VAL A 64 -11.91 -3.27 1.61
C VAL A 64 -10.47 -2.82 1.35
N ASP A 65 -10.28 -1.76 0.55
CA ASP A 65 -8.96 -1.18 0.25
C ASP A 65 -8.57 -0.20 1.37
N ARG A 66 -7.96 -0.77 2.40
CA ARG A 66 -7.76 -0.11 3.69
C ARG A 66 -6.52 0.76 3.75
N LEU A 67 -5.51 0.42 2.95
CA LEU A 67 -4.16 0.96 3.05
C LEU A 67 -3.63 1.39 1.69
N ALA A 68 -2.68 2.33 1.70
CA ALA A 68 -1.97 2.77 0.51
C ALA A 68 -0.46 2.70 0.72
N GLU A 69 0.25 2.17 -0.26
CA GLU A 69 1.70 2.19 -0.26
C GLU A 69 2.21 3.60 -0.58
N LEU A 70 2.92 4.18 0.38
CA LEU A 70 3.53 5.50 0.25
C LEU A 70 4.93 5.44 -0.34
N TRP A 71 5.66 4.35 -0.07
CA TRP A 71 7.06 4.20 -0.42
C TRP A 71 7.44 2.76 -0.69
N SER A 72 8.27 2.57 -1.74
CA SER A 72 8.95 1.30 -2.02
C SER A 72 10.36 1.56 -2.58
N MET A 73 11.06 0.50 -3.03
CA MET A 73 12.32 0.68 -3.74
C MET A 73 12.17 1.51 -5.02
N HIS A 74 11.00 1.61 -5.58
CA HIS A 74 10.70 2.40 -6.80
C HIS A 74 10.56 3.89 -6.51
N GLY A 75 10.32 4.29 -5.26
CA GLY A 75 10.23 5.68 -4.83
C GLY A 75 8.95 6.00 -4.06
N SER A 76 8.72 7.30 -3.90
CA SER A 76 7.58 7.87 -3.18
C SER A 76 6.35 7.99 -4.07
N ALA A 77 5.21 7.52 -3.56
CA ALA A 77 3.88 7.76 -4.12
C ALA A 77 3.12 8.89 -3.39
N GLU A 78 3.80 9.63 -2.50
CA GLU A 78 3.19 10.69 -1.69
C GLU A 78 2.63 11.81 -2.57
N GLY A 79 3.46 12.35 -3.41
CA GLY A 79 3.15 13.44 -4.32
C GLY A 79 4.39 13.84 -5.10
N TYR A 80 4.30 14.91 -5.87
CA TYR A 80 5.47 15.44 -6.57
C TYR A 80 6.18 16.45 -5.66
N ASP A 81 7.28 16.03 -5.05
CA ASP A 81 8.30 16.88 -4.45
C ASP A 81 9.66 16.50 -5.05
N PRO A 82 10.39 17.41 -5.70
CA PRO A 82 11.73 17.12 -6.23
C PRO A 82 12.77 16.74 -5.17
N ALA A 83 12.55 17.09 -3.90
CA ALA A 83 13.42 16.72 -2.78
C ALA A 83 13.21 15.28 -2.34
N ASP A 84 12.01 14.75 -2.53
CA ASP A 84 11.71 13.35 -2.31
C ASP A 84 12.16 12.54 -3.53
N ARG A 85 12.38 11.26 -3.32
CA ARG A 85 12.64 10.32 -4.40
C ARG A 85 11.29 9.87 -4.98
N PRO A 86 10.72 10.56 -5.98
CA PRO A 86 9.43 10.19 -6.54
C PRO A 86 9.54 8.87 -7.29
N LEU A 87 8.42 8.19 -7.48
CA LEU A 87 8.28 7.13 -8.48
C LEU A 87 8.77 7.65 -9.84
N ARG A 88 9.31 6.77 -10.68
CA ARG A 88 9.90 7.13 -11.97
C ARG A 88 8.96 7.94 -12.88
N SER A 89 7.67 7.74 -12.75
CA SER A 89 6.62 8.47 -13.47
C SER A 89 5.48 8.69 -12.48
N VAL A 90 5.42 9.87 -11.88
CA VAL A 90 4.35 10.21 -10.93
C VAL A 90 3.29 11.03 -11.63
N ASP A 91 2.05 10.56 -11.55
CA ASP A 91 0.88 11.41 -11.78
C ASP A 91 0.39 11.96 -10.44
N SER A 92 0.42 13.28 -10.30
CA SER A 92 -0.01 13.95 -9.08
C SER A 92 -1.47 13.65 -8.70
N GLN A 93 -2.33 13.35 -9.69
CA GLN A 93 -3.73 13.00 -9.46
C GLN A 93 -3.87 11.65 -8.77
N ASN A 94 -2.95 10.73 -9.03
CA ASN A 94 -2.93 9.39 -8.46
C ASN A 94 -2.09 9.30 -7.17
N SER A 95 -1.47 10.41 -6.76
CA SER A 95 -0.68 10.46 -5.54
C SER A 95 -1.53 10.21 -4.28
N VAL A 96 -0.89 9.67 -3.25
CA VAL A 96 -1.54 9.47 -1.94
C VAL A 96 -2.00 10.80 -1.34
N LEU A 97 -1.21 11.86 -1.48
CA LEU A 97 -1.59 13.19 -1.00
C LEU A 97 -2.89 13.69 -1.64
N ASN A 98 -3.06 13.44 -2.95
CA ASN A 98 -4.29 13.82 -3.64
C ASN A 98 -5.50 13.00 -3.16
N ALA A 99 -5.31 11.71 -2.91
CA ALA A 99 -6.35 10.87 -2.30
C ALA A 99 -6.81 11.43 -0.94
N LEU A 100 -5.86 11.77 -0.08
CA LEU A 100 -6.17 12.35 1.24
C LEU A 100 -6.88 13.71 1.12
N LYS A 101 -6.45 14.57 0.19
CA LYS A 101 -7.13 15.85 -0.11
C LYS A 101 -8.57 15.66 -0.61
N ALA A 102 -8.81 14.59 -1.35
CA ALA A 102 -10.16 14.20 -1.81
C ALA A 102 -11.02 13.55 -0.69
N GLY A 103 -10.48 13.42 0.52
CA GLY A 103 -11.19 12.85 1.67
C GLY A 103 -11.19 11.31 1.71
N ILE A 104 -10.39 10.66 0.87
CA ILE A 104 -10.29 9.21 0.86
C ILE A 104 -9.49 8.74 2.09
N ARG A 105 -10.10 7.85 2.89
CA ARG A 105 -9.56 7.42 4.18
C ARG A 105 -8.81 6.11 4.03
N VAL A 106 -7.49 6.18 3.88
CA VAL A 106 -6.57 5.04 3.86
C VAL A 106 -5.49 5.19 4.94
N GLY A 107 -5.01 4.08 5.47
CA GLY A 107 -3.79 4.06 6.28
C GLY A 107 -2.56 4.03 5.37
N LEU A 108 -1.42 4.48 5.90
CA LEU A 108 -0.19 4.56 5.15
C LEU A 108 0.74 3.41 5.50
N VAL A 109 1.27 2.75 4.49
CA VAL A 109 2.26 1.70 4.63
C VAL A 109 3.41 1.92 3.64
N ALA A 110 4.49 1.20 3.82
CA ALA A 110 5.55 1.10 2.83
C ALA A 110 5.98 -0.36 2.68
N GLY A 111 6.49 -0.69 1.53
CA GLY A 111 6.96 -2.03 1.19
C GLY A 111 8.34 -2.01 0.57
N SER A 112 8.92 -3.18 0.38
CA SER A 112 10.22 -3.27 -0.30
C SER A 112 10.09 -3.31 -1.81
N ASP A 113 9.12 -4.04 -2.33
CA ASP A 113 8.88 -4.26 -3.77
C ASP A 113 10.13 -4.71 -4.53
N THR A 114 10.93 -5.59 -3.91
CA THR A 114 12.29 -5.90 -4.38
C THR A 114 12.34 -6.91 -5.52
N HIS A 115 11.25 -7.52 -5.94
CA HIS A 115 11.17 -8.54 -7.01
C HIS A 115 12.17 -9.71 -6.89
N SER A 116 12.79 -9.86 -5.75
CA SER A 116 13.86 -10.84 -5.50
C SER A 116 13.62 -11.72 -4.28
N ALA A 117 12.41 -11.66 -3.71
CA ALA A 117 12.04 -12.31 -2.45
C ALA A 117 12.95 -11.96 -1.26
N ARG A 118 13.63 -10.81 -1.33
CA ARG A 118 14.49 -10.26 -0.26
C ARG A 118 13.81 -9.03 0.34
N PRO A 119 13.05 -9.17 1.43
CA PRO A 119 12.38 -8.02 2.05
C PRO A 119 13.41 -7.00 2.54
N CYS A 120 13.07 -5.72 2.45
CA CYS A 120 13.83 -4.58 2.96
C CYS A 120 15.15 -4.25 2.22
N GLY A 121 15.48 -4.90 1.13
CA GLY A 121 16.75 -4.65 0.43
C GLY A 121 16.63 -4.59 -1.08
N SER A 122 17.43 -3.75 -1.73
CA SER A 122 17.66 -3.88 -3.16
C SER A 122 18.67 -5.01 -3.43
N ALA A 123 18.34 -5.93 -4.34
CA ALA A 123 19.25 -7.01 -4.72
C ALA A 123 20.50 -6.50 -5.49
N ARG A 124 20.42 -5.31 -6.08
CA ARG A 124 21.44 -4.78 -6.98
C ARG A 124 22.41 -3.78 -6.32
N GLU A 125 21.93 -3.04 -5.32
CA GLU A 125 22.77 -2.05 -4.62
C GLU A 125 22.34 -1.95 -3.15
N PRO A 126 23.00 -2.65 -2.23
CA PRO A 126 22.52 -2.81 -0.85
C PRO A 126 22.48 -1.53 -0.01
N LEU A 127 22.99 -0.41 -0.51
CA LEU A 127 23.04 0.86 0.23
C LEU A 127 22.37 2.04 -0.49
N LYS A 128 21.98 1.90 -1.76
CA LYS A 128 21.51 3.03 -2.55
C LYS A 128 19.99 3.18 -2.62
N TYR A 129 19.28 2.08 -2.44
CA TYR A 129 17.80 2.06 -2.52
C TYR A 129 17.22 1.17 -1.45
N TRP A 130 16.91 1.76 -0.32
CA TRP A 130 16.20 1.07 0.74
C TRP A 130 14.72 0.91 0.33
N GLY A 131 14.22 -0.30 0.40
CA GLY A 131 12.79 -0.55 0.39
C GLY A 131 12.14 0.06 1.63
N GLY A 132 10.85 0.28 1.57
CA GLY A 132 10.07 0.75 2.70
C GLY A 132 9.77 -0.35 3.72
N LEU A 133 9.32 0.08 4.88
CA LEU A 133 8.81 -0.77 5.95
C LEU A 133 7.45 -0.23 6.40
N ALA A 134 6.53 -1.12 6.67
CA ALA A 134 5.29 -0.77 7.37
C ALA A 134 5.52 -0.89 8.88
N ALA A 135 5.27 0.19 9.60
CA ALA A 135 5.14 0.14 11.05
C ALA A 135 3.67 -0.04 11.42
N VAL A 136 3.40 -0.88 12.42
CA VAL A 136 2.05 -1.26 12.81
C VAL A 136 1.92 -1.17 14.33
N TRP A 137 0.98 -0.38 14.80
CA TRP A 137 0.61 -0.29 16.20
C TRP A 137 -0.38 -1.41 16.56
N ALA A 138 0.15 -2.55 16.97
CA ALA A 138 -0.61 -3.72 17.35
C ALA A 138 -0.47 -3.99 18.86
N GLU A 139 -1.50 -4.53 19.50
CA GLU A 139 -1.50 -4.85 20.93
C GLU A 139 -0.57 -6.02 21.28
N SER A 140 -0.34 -6.91 20.34
CA SER A 140 0.55 -8.05 20.49
C SER A 140 1.15 -8.50 19.16
N LEU A 141 2.28 -9.22 19.21
CA LEU A 141 2.93 -9.77 18.03
C LEU A 141 2.25 -11.10 17.62
N THR A 142 0.99 -11.00 17.22
CA THR A 142 0.22 -12.13 16.67
C THR A 142 -0.36 -11.77 15.31
N ARG A 143 -0.59 -12.77 14.45
CA ARG A 143 -1.20 -12.56 13.14
C ARG A 143 -2.51 -11.77 13.26
N ARG A 144 -3.39 -12.14 14.18
CA ARG A 144 -4.68 -11.50 14.40
C ARG A 144 -4.51 -10.03 14.80
N SER A 145 -3.71 -9.75 15.83
CA SER A 145 -3.51 -8.39 16.32
C SER A 145 -2.89 -7.47 15.27
N ILE A 146 -1.93 -7.98 14.49
CA ILE A 146 -1.35 -7.25 13.36
C ILE A 146 -2.41 -6.98 12.29
N PHE A 147 -3.19 -7.98 11.90
CA PHE A 147 -4.25 -7.82 10.90
C PHE A 147 -5.30 -6.79 11.35
N GLU A 148 -5.75 -6.86 12.59
CA GLU A 148 -6.71 -5.91 13.17
C GLU A 148 -6.14 -4.48 13.20
N ALA A 149 -4.86 -4.32 13.46
CA ALA A 149 -4.19 -3.02 13.43
C ALA A 149 -4.08 -2.48 11.97
N LEU A 150 -3.75 -3.32 11.00
CA LEU A 150 -3.78 -2.97 9.58
C LEU A 150 -5.19 -2.58 9.15
N TRP A 151 -6.19 -3.36 9.53
CA TRP A 151 -7.59 -3.09 9.26
C TRP A 151 -8.05 -1.76 9.85
N ALA A 152 -7.63 -1.47 11.08
CA ALA A 152 -7.92 -0.22 11.77
C ALA A 152 -7.07 0.98 11.29
N ARG A 153 -6.16 0.80 10.31
CA ARG A 153 -5.23 1.83 9.79
C ARG A 153 -4.27 2.36 10.86
N ARG A 154 -3.96 1.57 11.88
CA ARG A 154 -2.97 1.92 12.91
C ARG A 154 -1.56 1.64 12.38
N THR A 155 -1.18 2.38 11.33
CA THR A 155 0.05 2.15 10.56
C THR A 155 0.71 3.46 10.20
N TYR A 156 2.00 3.39 9.92
CA TYR A 156 2.74 4.45 9.24
C TYR A 156 3.84 3.88 8.35
N ALA A 157 4.21 4.64 7.33
CA ALA A 157 5.25 4.28 6.37
C ALA A 157 6.63 4.71 6.86
N LEU A 158 7.63 3.87 6.62
CA LEU A 158 9.04 4.15 6.89
C LEU A 158 9.86 3.98 5.61
N THR A 159 10.76 4.91 5.33
CA THR A 159 11.60 4.89 4.14
C THR A 159 12.93 4.15 4.31
N GLY A 160 13.01 3.28 5.33
CA GLY A 160 14.16 2.42 5.63
C GLY A 160 14.66 2.53 7.07
N ALA A 161 14.69 3.72 7.65
CA ALA A 161 15.06 3.89 9.06
C ALA A 161 13.93 3.40 9.97
N ARG A 162 14.29 2.59 10.97
CA ARG A 162 13.32 2.07 11.96
C ARG A 162 13.15 3.09 13.08
N ILE A 163 12.20 4.01 12.91
CA ILE A 163 11.84 5.00 13.93
C ILE A 163 10.50 4.63 14.57
N VAL A 164 10.33 4.98 15.84
CA VAL A 164 9.04 4.96 16.51
C VAL A 164 8.44 6.35 16.40
N LEU A 165 7.27 6.44 15.79
CA LEU A 165 6.57 7.69 15.57
C LEU A 165 5.23 7.64 16.30
N GLU A 166 5.03 8.59 17.20
CA GLU A 166 3.74 8.88 17.82
C GLU A 166 3.28 10.26 17.37
N PHE A 167 2.05 10.35 16.96
CA PHE A 167 1.42 11.59 16.55
C PHE A 167 0.01 11.67 17.13
N SER A 168 -0.32 12.80 17.73
CA SER A 168 -1.68 13.09 18.19
C SER A 168 -2.10 14.47 17.67
N ALA A 169 -3.40 14.62 17.41
CA ALA A 169 -4.02 15.89 17.07
C ALA A 169 -5.24 16.11 17.98
N ASN A 170 -5.35 17.32 18.51
CA ASN A 170 -6.45 17.75 19.41
C ASN A 170 -6.47 17.05 20.81
N GLY A 171 -5.29 16.71 21.33
CA GLY A 171 -5.13 16.17 22.68
C GLY A 171 -4.66 14.77 22.74
#